data_72ab9cc92973d3945bb38a0147f187f9
#
_entry.id   72ab9cc92973d3945bb38a0147f187f9
#
_cell.length_a   1.000
_cell.length_b   1.000
_cell.length_c   1.000
_cell.angle_alpha   90.00
_cell.angle_beta   90.00
_cell.angle_gamma   90.00
#
_symmetry.space_group_name_H-M   'P 1'
#
loop_
_entity.id
_entity.type
_entity.pdbx_description
1 polymer ?
#
loop_
_entity_poly.entity_id
_entity_poly.type
_entity_poly.pdbx_seq_one_letter_code
_entity_poly.pdbx_strand_id
1 'polypeptide(L)'
;MSEMNGANGVNGMSGIIKVKSASYARYEELLLKRDNIRKQAFQYQREYTAEFGDLIIAVFEKKIECIRKKKTIEYCQRDINHGRTVDELKLQEYLRKEMAEFQKQLRSLTDDVANARRRGEVSEMEALQIKKIYRRLAKQIHPDMNPAVADSEELQDLWQRVVVAYACNQLNELEELEVLVNKALERIGFDKLDKEIPNIDSKIVDLENEIERIMRTDPYTYKLLLDDPDAVEEKRNSLKEELKSYEEYSFQLEEILQNLLGKGAYGKGKGKIC
;
A
#
# COMPACT_ATOMS: atom_id res chain seq x y z
N MET A 1 -20.20 73.65 6.87
CA MET A 1 -20.78 72.74 7.88
C MET A 1 -21.41 71.58 7.10
N SER A 2 -21.00 70.35 7.18
CA SER A 2 -20.37 69.60 8.19
C SER A 2 -19.75 68.35 7.54
N GLU A 3 -18.53 67.98 7.92
CA GLU A 3 -17.86 66.73 7.65
C GLU A 3 -18.62 65.57 8.29
N MET A 4 -18.63 64.41 7.66
CA MET A 4 -18.66 63.13 8.39
C MET A 4 -18.10 61.98 7.52
N ASN A 5 -16.85 61.64 7.75
CA ASN A 5 -16.36 60.35 8.19
C ASN A 5 -16.49 59.16 7.22
N GLY A 6 -15.40 58.96 6.45
CA GLY A 6 -14.99 57.68 5.93
C GLY A 6 -13.90 57.06 6.83
N ALA A 7 -14.26 56.18 7.76
CA ALA A 7 -13.31 55.39 8.50
C ALA A 7 -13.98 54.10 9.02
N ASN A 8 -14.24 53.13 8.15
CA ASN A 8 -14.62 51.76 8.57
C ASN A 8 -14.28 50.67 7.55
N GLY A 9 -13.45 50.92 6.52
CA GLY A 9 -13.14 49.91 5.50
C GLY A 9 -11.83 49.11 5.75
N VAL A 10 -10.92 49.57 6.61
CA VAL A 10 -9.55 49.02 6.67
C VAL A 10 -9.40 47.88 7.71
N ASN A 11 -10.23 47.86 8.77
CA ASN A 11 -10.14 46.84 9.80
C ASN A 11 -10.74 45.46 9.37
N GLY A 12 -11.75 45.50 8.50
CA GLY A 12 -12.37 44.25 8.00
C GLY A 12 -11.45 43.46 7.07
N MET A 13 -10.75 44.14 6.16
CA MET A 13 -9.83 43.47 5.21
C MET A 13 -8.60 42.90 5.91
N SER A 14 -8.02 43.58 6.88
CA SER A 14 -6.87 43.08 7.64
C SER A 14 -7.23 41.83 8.49
N GLY A 15 -8.44 41.78 9.04
CA GLY A 15 -8.94 40.59 9.76
C GLY A 15 -9.14 39.39 8.84
N ILE A 16 -9.74 39.60 7.68
CA ILE A 16 -9.99 38.55 6.67
C ILE A 16 -8.68 38.00 6.12
N ILE A 17 -7.68 38.82 5.82
CA ILE A 17 -6.36 38.41 5.34
C ILE A 17 -5.62 37.57 6.40
N LYS A 18 -5.70 37.98 7.69
CA LYS A 18 -5.09 37.23 8.79
C LYS A 18 -5.74 35.85 9.00
N VAL A 19 -7.07 35.77 8.90
CA VAL A 19 -7.82 34.51 9.03
C VAL A 19 -7.49 33.56 7.84
N LYS A 20 -7.51 34.07 6.60
CA LYS A 20 -7.13 33.29 5.42
C LYS A 20 -5.67 32.75 5.53
N SER A 21 -4.75 33.55 6.06
CA SER A 21 -3.37 33.14 6.30
C SER A 21 -3.25 32.04 7.37
N ALA A 22 -4.06 32.11 8.44
CA ALA A 22 -4.08 31.10 9.50
C ALA A 22 -4.68 29.77 9.03
N SER A 23 -5.79 29.80 8.29
CA SER A 23 -6.38 28.58 7.70
C SER A 23 -5.43 27.91 6.70
N TYR A 24 -4.74 28.70 5.88
CA TYR A 24 -3.72 28.15 4.96
C TYR A 24 -2.56 27.48 5.70
N ALA A 25 -2.02 28.13 6.74
CA ALA A 25 -0.95 27.54 7.55
C ALA A 25 -1.39 26.24 8.25
N ARG A 26 -2.63 26.20 8.75
CA ARG A 26 -3.22 25.00 9.36
C ARG A 26 -3.39 23.88 8.33
N TYR A 27 -3.89 24.20 7.15
CA TYR A 27 -4.06 23.25 6.07
C TYR A 27 -2.72 22.65 5.62
N GLU A 28 -1.68 23.49 5.42
CA GLU A 28 -0.31 23.04 5.12
C GLU A 28 0.23 22.08 6.19
N GLU A 29 0.07 22.44 7.47
CA GLU A 29 0.50 21.62 8.59
C GLU A 29 -0.17 20.25 8.57
N LEU A 30 -1.47 20.19 8.34
CA LEU A 30 -2.24 18.95 8.29
C LEU A 30 -1.89 18.08 7.10
N LEU A 31 -1.64 18.66 5.92
CA LEU A 31 -1.14 17.92 4.76
C LEU A 31 0.19 17.23 5.05
N LEU A 32 1.15 17.99 5.59
CA LEU A 32 2.45 17.44 5.97
C LEU A 32 2.34 16.38 7.08
N LYS A 33 1.39 16.54 8.01
CA LYS A 33 1.09 15.56 9.05
C LYS A 33 0.51 14.29 8.45
N ARG A 34 -0.49 14.38 7.55
CA ARG A 34 -1.07 13.25 6.84
C ARG A 34 0.00 12.44 6.10
N ASP A 35 0.85 13.11 5.34
CA ASP A 35 1.87 12.47 4.54
C ASP A 35 2.94 11.78 5.43
N ASN A 36 3.29 12.39 6.56
CA ASN A 36 4.17 11.75 7.54
C ASN A 36 3.53 10.50 8.17
N ILE A 37 2.24 10.54 8.48
CA ILE A 37 1.48 9.39 9.02
C ILE A 37 1.39 8.27 7.97
N ARG A 38 1.14 8.60 6.69
CA ARG A 38 1.18 7.64 5.58
C ARG A 38 2.55 6.98 5.44
N LYS A 39 3.63 7.76 5.56
CA LYS A 39 4.99 7.24 5.57
C LYS A 39 5.22 6.28 6.73
N GLN A 40 4.78 6.62 7.95
CA GLN A 40 4.88 5.74 9.11
C GLN A 40 4.07 4.44 8.89
N ALA A 41 2.85 4.55 8.38
CA ALA A 41 2.03 3.38 8.04
C ALA A 41 2.75 2.45 7.04
N PHE A 42 3.40 3.01 6.03
CA PHE A 42 4.21 2.23 5.08
C PHE A 42 5.43 1.57 5.76
N GLN A 43 6.07 2.24 6.72
CA GLN A 43 7.16 1.64 7.50
C GLN A 43 6.67 0.48 8.37
N TYR A 44 5.57 0.64 9.09
CA TYR A 44 4.96 -0.44 9.88
C TYR A 44 4.51 -1.63 9.02
N GLN A 45 3.98 -1.37 7.82
CA GLN A 45 3.70 -2.44 6.85
C GLN A 45 4.97 -3.23 6.50
N ARG A 46 6.09 -2.54 6.29
CA ARG A 46 7.37 -3.19 5.99
C ARG A 46 7.88 -4.02 7.14
N GLU A 47 7.86 -3.48 8.36
CA GLU A 47 8.28 -4.18 9.57
C GLU A 47 7.41 -5.43 9.81
N TYR A 48 6.09 -5.30 9.68
CA TYR A 48 5.16 -6.42 9.73
C TYR A 48 5.47 -7.49 8.67
N THR A 49 5.73 -7.05 7.45
CA THR A 49 6.07 -7.95 6.34
C THR A 49 7.43 -8.63 6.56
N ALA A 50 8.41 -7.94 7.12
CA ALA A 50 9.72 -8.50 7.45
C ALA A 50 9.63 -9.54 8.58
N GLU A 51 8.77 -9.29 9.58
CA GLU A 51 8.59 -10.16 10.75
C GLU A 51 7.79 -11.43 10.43
N PHE A 52 6.66 -11.28 9.75
CA PHE A 52 5.71 -12.37 9.54
C PHE A 52 5.70 -12.96 8.13
N GLY A 53 6.40 -12.33 7.19
CA GLY A 53 6.29 -12.64 5.76
C GLY A 53 6.55 -14.09 5.40
N ASP A 54 7.55 -14.75 5.98
CA ASP A 54 7.84 -16.15 5.70
C ASP A 54 6.70 -17.07 6.11
N LEU A 55 6.12 -16.82 7.29
CA LEU A 55 4.98 -17.61 7.77
C LEU A 55 3.74 -17.36 6.91
N ILE A 56 3.50 -16.10 6.52
CA ILE A 56 2.37 -15.75 5.65
C ILE A 56 2.54 -16.42 4.27
N ILE A 57 3.75 -16.44 3.71
CA ILE A 57 4.05 -17.16 2.47
C ILE A 57 3.77 -18.64 2.64
N ALA A 58 4.29 -19.28 3.71
CA ALA A 58 4.09 -20.70 3.95
C ALA A 58 2.61 -21.07 4.10
N VAL A 59 1.83 -20.29 4.82
CA VAL A 59 0.38 -20.45 4.94
C VAL A 59 -0.29 -20.34 3.57
N PHE A 60 0.07 -19.32 2.79
CA PHE A 60 -0.53 -19.08 1.49
C PHE A 60 -0.17 -20.17 0.47
N GLU A 61 1.08 -20.66 0.47
CA GLU A 61 1.51 -21.79 -0.36
C GLU A 61 0.70 -23.06 -0.05
N LYS A 62 0.54 -23.37 1.25
CA LYS A 62 -0.22 -24.53 1.66
C LYS A 62 -1.71 -24.38 1.33
N LYS A 63 -2.28 -23.19 1.47
CA LYS A 63 -3.63 -22.88 1.02
C LYS A 63 -3.81 -23.09 -0.49
N ILE A 64 -2.85 -22.62 -1.30
CA ILE A 64 -2.85 -22.83 -2.76
C ILE A 64 -2.81 -24.32 -3.09
N GLU A 65 -2.00 -25.12 -2.38
CA GLU A 65 -1.95 -26.57 -2.53
C GLU A 65 -3.32 -27.22 -2.27
N CYS A 66 -3.98 -26.84 -1.18
CA CYS A 66 -5.32 -27.33 -0.88
C CYS A 66 -6.35 -26.96 -1.98
N ILE A 67 -6.32 -25.71 -2.46
CA ILE A 67 -7.20 -25.27 -3.56
C ILE A 67 -6.94 -26.11 -4.82
N ARG A 68 -5.67 -26.33 -5.18
CA ARG A 68 -5.30 -27.16 -6.34
C ARG A 68 -5.82 -28.58 -6.21
N LYS A 69 -5.61 -29.23 -5.05
CA LYS A 69 -6.13 -30.58 -4.78
C LYS A 69 -7.64 -30.64 -4.88
N LYS A 70 -8.34 -29.66 -4.27
CA LYS A 70 -9.80 -29.58 -4.35
C LYS A 70 -10.30 -29.46 -5.77
N LYS A 71 -9.72 -28.57 -6.58
CA LYS A 71 -10.07 -28.43 -8.00
C LYS A 71 -9.77 -29.69 -8.81
N THR A 72 -8.68 -30.39 -8.47
CA THR A 72 -8.35 -31.68 -9.08
C THR A 72 -9.43 -32.74 -8.78
N ILE A 73 -9.84 -32.84 -7.51
CA ILE A 73 -10.91 -33.75 -7.08
C ILE A 73 -12.22 -33.43 -7.81
N GLU A 74 -12.62 -32.16 -7.84
CA GLU A 74 -13.84 -31.70 -8.52
C GLU A 74 -13.82 -32.05 -10.02
N TYR A 75 -12.71 -31.86 -10.70
CA TYR A 75 -12.54 -32.20 -12.11
C TYR A 75 -12.63 -33.71 -12.34
N CYS A 76 -11.88 -34.48 -11.59
CA CYS A 76 -11.88 -35.95 -11.70
C CYS A 76 -13.27 -36.55 -11.40
N GLN A 77 -13.92 -36.07 -10.32
CA GLN A 77 -15.26 -36.52 -9.94
C GLN A 77 -16.31 -36.25 -11.03
N ARG A 78 -16.22 -35.09 -11.67
CA ARG A 78 -17.10 -34.74 -12.78
C ARG A 78 -16.94 -35.71 -13.95
N ASP A 79 -15.73 -36.02 -14.36
CA ASP A 79 -15.47 -36.92 -15.47
C ASP A 79 -15.88 -38.38 -15.15
N ILE A 80 -15.58 -38.86 -13.95
CA ILE A 80 -15.99 -40.17 -13.45
C ILE A 80 -17.54 -40.28 -13.41
N ASN A 81 -18.23 -39.27 -12.91
CA ASN A 81 -19.69 -39.25 -12.85
C ASN A 81 -20.35 -39.31 -14.24
N HIS A 82 -19.65 -38.86 -15.30
CA HIS A 82 -20.08 -38.94 -16.69
C HIS A 82 -19.59 -40.21 -17.40
N GLY A 83 -19.00 -41.17 -16.69
CA GLY A 83 -18.44 -42.39 -17.26
C GLY A 83 -17.24 -42.18 -18.17
N ARG A 84 -16.53 -41.05 -18.01
CA ARG A 84 -15.34 -40.69 -18.80
C ARG A 84 -14.08 -41.02 -18.03
N THR A 85 -13.02 -41.34 -18.78
CA THR A 85 -11.66 -41.39 -18.22
C THR A 85 -11.11 -39.96 -18.08
N VAL A 86 -10.39 -39.71 -16.98
CA VAL A 86 -9.76 -38.41 -16.75
C VAL A 86 -8.64 -38.19 -17.78
N ASP A 87 -8.76 -37.13 -18.56
CA ASP A 87 -7.72 -36.69 -19.50
C ASP A 87 -6.71 -35.80 -18.76
N GLU A 88 -5.51 -36.31 -18.56
CA GLU A 88 -4.47 -35.63 -17.79
C GLU A 88 -4.05 -34.30 -18.42
N LEU A 89 -3.95 -34.20 -19.75
CA LEU A 89 -3.55 -32.98 -20.44
C LEU A 89 -4.61 -31.88 -20.24
N LYS A 90 -5.89 -32.22 -20.34
CA LYS A 90 -6.99 -31.27 -20.09
C LYS A 90 -7.07 -30.87 -18.62
N LEU A 91 -6.82 -31.80 -17.69
CA LEU A 91 -6.73 -31.49 -16.27
C LEU A 91 -5.59 -30.49 -15.99
N GLN A 92 -4.41 -30.69 -16.53
CA GLN A 92 -3.28 -29.78 -16.37
C GLN A 92 -3.58 -28.40 -16.96
N GLU A 93 -4.19 -28.33 -18.14
CA GLU A 93 -4.60 -27.06 -18.74
C GLU A 93 -5.65 -26.33 -17.87
N TYR A 94 -6.64 -27.05 -17.38
CA TYR A 94 -7.65 -26.52 -16.46
C TYR A 94 -6.99 -25.95 -15.19
N LEU A 95 -6.13 -26.74 -14.52
CA LEU A 95 -5.45 -26.30 -13.31
C LEU A 95 -4.55 -25.10 -13.57
N ARG A 96 -3.85 -25.05 -14.69
CA ARG A 96 -3.01 -23.90 -15.07
C ARG A 96 -3.83 -22.61 -15.15
N LYS A 97 -5.02 -22.65 -15.73
CA LYS A 97 -5.93 -21.49 -15.81
C LYS A 97 -6.46 -21.09 -14.45
N GLU A 98 -6.97 -22.06 -13.68
CA GLU A 98 -7.58 -21.82 -12.39
C GLU A 98 -6.59 -21.32 -11.31
N MET A 99 -5.33 -21.73 -11.40
CA MET A 99 -4.30 -21.37 -10.43
C MET A 99 -3.49 -20.14 -10.81
N ALA A 100 -3.68 -19.58 -12.01
CA ALA A 100 -2.84 -18.49 -12.52
C ALA A 100 -2.82 -17.25 -11.61
N GLU A 101 -3.99 -16.83 -11.10
CA GLU A 101 -4.09 -15.67 -10.22
C GLU A 101 -3.44 -15.91 -8.85
N PHE A 102 -3.61 -17.10 -8.28
CA PHE A 102 -2.96 -17.47 -7.02
C PHE A 102 -1.43 -17.49 -7.15
N GLN A 103 -0.91 -17.96 -8.28
CA GLN A 103 0.52 -17.95 -8.57
C GLN A 103 1.07 -16.51 -8.70
N LYS A 104 0.29 -15.61 -9.29
CA LYS A 104 0.64 -14.20 -9.39
C LYS A 104 0.68 -13.54 -8.00
N GLN A 105 -0.34 -13.80 -7.17
CA GLN A 105 -0.40 -13.29 -5.79
C GLN A 105 0.77 -13.80 -4.95
N LEU A 106 1.13 -15.09 -5.07
CA LEU A 106 2.27 -15.67 -4.36
C LEU A 106 3.59 -14.99 -4.75
N ARG A 107 3.81 -14.74 -6.04
CA ARG A 107 5.00 -14.01 -6.51
C ARG A 107 5.06 -12.61 -5.93
N SER A 108 3.95 -11.86 -6.01
CA SER A 108 3.88 -10.51 -5.45
C SER A 108 4.22 -10.51 -3.96
N LEU A 109 3.64 -11.44 -3.18
CA LEU A 109 3.91 -11.57 -1.76
C LEU A 109 5.40 -11.89 -1.47
N THR A 110 6.00 -12.80 -2.25
CA THR A 110 7.41 -13.15 -2.13
C THR A 110 8.32 -11.95 -2.43
N ASP A 111 8.00 -11.18 -3.48
CA ASP A 111 8.72 -9.96 -3.83
C ASP A 111 8.58 -8.89 -2.75
N ASP A 112 7.40 -8.72 -2.16
CA ASP A 112 7.14 -7.78 -1.08
C ASP A 112 7.97 -8.10 0.17
N VAL A 113 8.05 -9.38 0.56
CA VAL A 113 8.88 -9.84 1.68
C VAL A 113 10.36 -9.62 1.40
N ALA A 114 10.84 -9.95 0.20
CA ALA A 114 12.22 -9.72 -0.20
C ALA A 114 12.58 -8.22 -0.17
N ASN A 115 11.67 -7.35 -0.65
CA ASN A 115 11.84 -5.91 -0.65
C ASN A 115 11.78 -5.30 0.75
N ALA A 116 10.92 -5.82 1.64
CA ALA A 116 10.83 -5.36 3.02
C ALA A 116 12.16 -5.55 3.77
N ARG A 117 12.89 -6.64 3.50
CA ARG A 117 14.17 -6.99 4.16
C ARG A 117 15.39 -6.28 3.58
N ARG A 118 15.37 -5.89 2.29
CA ARG A 118 16.54 -5.30 1.60
C ARG A 118 16.90 -3.90 2.04
N ARG A 119 15.98 -3.13 2.62
CA ARG A 119 16.20 -1.73 2.96
C ARG A 119 16.72 -1.60 4.38
N GLY A 120 17.96 -1.14 4.49
CA GLY A 120 18.63 -0.85 5.77
C GLY A 120 17.93 0.27 6.56
N GLU A 121 18.26 0.34 7.83
CA GLU A 121 17.89 1.46 8.70
C GLU A 121 18.52 2.75 8.17
N VAL A 122 17.72 3.81 8.13
CA VAL A 122 18.16 5.16 7.78
C VAL A 122 18.64 5.85 9.05
N SER A 123 19.79 6.48 9.02
CA SER A 123 20.28 7.24 10.16
C SER A 123 19.35 8.39 10.53
N GLU A 124 19.33 8.79 11.80
CA GLU A 124 18.51 9.90 12.28
C GLU A 124 18.79 11.20 11.51
N MET A 125 20.05 11.44 11.16
CA MET A 125 20.46 12.60 10.39
C MET A 125 19.89 12.59 8.97
N GLU A 126 19.95 11.46 8.28
CA GLU A 126 19.35 11.28 6.95
C GLU A 126 17.82 11.42 7.00
N ALA A 127 17.17 10.88 8.02
CA ALA A 127 15.73 11.02 8.22
C ALA A 127 15.31 12.50 8.37
N LEU A 128 16.13 13.31 9.07
CA LEU A 128 15.90 14.74 9.18
C LEU A 128 16.13 15.49 7.84
N GLN A 129 17.13 15.11 7.07
CA GLN A 129 17.36 15.68 5.72
C GLN A 129 16.22 15.35 4.77
N ILE A 130 15.81 14.08 4.70
CA ILE A 130 14.67 13.62 3.93
C ILE A 130 13.41 14.43 4.25
N LYS A 131 13.12 14.63 5.55
CA LYS A 131 11.97 15.41 6.00
C LYS A 131 12.06 16.89 5.58
N LYS A 132 13.26 17.49 5.61
CA LYS A 132 13.49 18.88 5.18
C LYS A 132 13.26 19.04 3.67
N ILE A 133 13.85 18.16 2.85
CA ILE A 133 13.69 18.22 1.39
C ILE A 133 12.23 18.01 1.02
N TYR A 134 11.59 16.98 1.57
CA TYR A 134 10.18 16.72 1.32
C TYR A 134 9.29 17.92 1.62
N ARG A 135 9.49 18.60 2.76
CA ARG A 135 8.73 19.80 3.12
C ARG A 135 8.92 20.95 2.12
N ARG A 136 10.14 21.12 1.58
CA ARG A 136 10.38 22.15 0.56
C ARG A 136 9.65 21.82 -0.74
N LEU A 137 9.76 20.57 -1.19
CA LEU A 137 9.10 20.09 -2.40
C LEU A 137 7.57 20.14 -2.28
N ALA A 138 7.01 19.72 -1.14
CA ALA A 138 5.58 19.79 -0.88
C ALA A 138 5.04 21.24 -0.96
N LYS A 139 5.78 22.21 -0.40
CA LYS A 139 5.41 23.64 -0.51
C LYS A 139 5.39 24.16 -1.94
N GLN A 140 6.21 23.60 -2.80
CA GLN A 140 6.35 24.01 -4.18
C GLN A 140 5.34 23.33 -5.10
N ILE A 141 5.19 22.01 -5.02
CA ILE A 141 4.46 21.22 -6.01
C ILE A 141 3.41 20.26 -5.43
N HIS A 142 3.01 20.39 -4.15
CA HIS A 142 1.90 19.58 -3.65
C HIS A 142 0.59 20.00 -4.34
N PRO A 143 -0.14 19.08 -5.02
CA PRO A 143 -1.34 19.43 -5.79
C PRO A 143 -2.44 20.10 -4.95
N ASP A 144 -2.61 19.64 -3.70
CA ASP A 144 -3.61 20.21 -2.79
C ASP A 144 -3.26 21.62 -2.29
N MET A 145 -1.96 21.99 -2.31
CA MET A 145 -1.49 23.33 -1.95
C MET A 145 -1.33 24.26 -3.15
N ASN A 146 -1.10 23.71 -4.31
CA ASN A 146 -0.86 24.44 -5.55
C ASN A 146 -1.73 23.87 -6.67
N PRO A 147 -2.97 24.35 -6.83
CA PRO A 147 -3.92 23.84 -7.83
C PRO A 147 -3.37 23.81 -9.26
N ALA A 148 -2.49 24.76 -9.62
CA ALA A 148 -1.86 24.78 -10.94
C ALA A 148 -0.91 23.59 -11.20
N VAL A 149 -0.49 22.86 -10.17
CA VAL A 149 0.24 21.59 -10.34
C VAL A 149 -0.68 20.53 -10.93
N ALA A 150 -1.97 20.58 -10.61
CA ALA A 150 -2.97 19.66 -11.17
C ALA A 150 -3.14 19.81 -12.69
N ASP A 151 -2.80 20.97 -13.24
CA ASP A 151 -2.88 21.25 -14.68
C ASP A 151 -1.60 20.89 -15.43
N SER A 152 -0.52 20.50 -14.74
CA SER A 152 0.78 20.17 -15.32
C SER A 152 1.11 18.68 -15.12
N GLU A 153 1.05 17.90 -16.19
CA GLU A 153 1.40 16.46 -16.17
C GLU A 153 2.84 16.24 -15.66
N GLU A 154 3.79 17.09 -16.07
CA GLU A 154 5.18 17.02 -15.61
C GLU A 154 5.31 17.19 -14.09
N LEU A 155 4.63 18.20 -13.51
CA LEU A 155 4.68 18.44 -12.07
C LEU A 155 3.95 17.37 -11.29
N GLN A 156 2.86 16.81 -11.83
CA GLN A 156 2.18 15.68 -11.23
C GLN A 156 3.08 14.44 -11.17
N ASP A 157 3.78 14.11 -12.27
CA ASP A 157 4.73 13.00 -12.30
C ASP A 157 5.87 13.19 -11.29
N LEU A 158 6.47 14.38 -11.27
CA LEU A 158 7.50 14.72 -10.28
C LEU A 158 6.98 14.59 -8.85
N TRP A 159 5.75 15.03 -8.59
CA TRP A 159 5.14 14.89 -7.26
C TRP A 159 4.96 13.42 -6.86
N GLN A 160 4.47 12.56 -7.76
CA GLN A 160 4.34 11.12 -7.49
C GLN A 160 5.70 10.50 -7.12
N ARG A 161 6.75 10.84 -7.84
CA ARG A 161 8.12 10.38 -7.54
C ARG A 161 8.59 10.89 -6.17
N VAL A 162 8.32 12.13 -5.83
CA VAL A 162 8.63 12.72 -4.51
C VAL A 162 7.96 11.95 -3.38
N VAL A 163 6.67 11.62 -3.53
CA VAL A 163 5.93 10.85 -2.53
C VAL A 163 6.53 9.45 -2.33
N VAL A 164 6.86 8.77 -3.43
CA VAL A 164 7.50 7.44 -3.39
C VAL A 164 8.89 7.52 -2.74
N ALA A 165 9.73 8.45 -3.16
CA ALA A 165 11.07 8.62 -2.61
C ALA A 165 11.03 8.95 -1.11
N TYR A 166 10.08 9.78 -0.68
CA TYR A 166 9.86 10.10 0.73
C TYR A 166 9.41 8.88 1.54
N ALA A 167 8.42 8.13 1.06
CA ALA A 167 7.93 6.91 1.73
C ALA A 167 9.05 5.86 1.85
N CYS A 168 9.90 5.78 0.83
CA CYS A 168 11.00 4.83 0.75
C CYS A 168 12.32 5.29 1.41
N ASN A 169 12.36 6.46 2.05
CA ASN A 169 13.58 7.03 2.64
C ASN A 169 14.75 7.16 1.66
N GLN A 170 14.49 7.55 0.42
CA GLN A 170 15.51 7.66 -0.63
C GLN A 170 16.06 9.10 -0.69
N LEU A 171 17.09 9.39 0.10
CA LEU A 171 17.67 10.73 0.20
C LEU A 171 18.19 11.23 -1.15
N ASN A 172 19.02 10.42 -1.85
CA ASN A 172 19.61 10.80 -3.13
C ASN A 172 18.54 11.11 -4.19
N GLU A 173 17.49 10.27 -4.27
CA GLU A 173 16.39 10.50 -5.22
C GLU A 173 15.64 11.81 -4.90
N LEU A 174 15.44 12.14 -3.62
CA LEU A 174 14.81 13.40 -3.22
C LEU A 174 15.68 14.62 -3.58
N GLU A 175 17.00 14.54 -3.44
CA GLU A 175 17.93 15.59 -3.85
C GLU A 175 17.91 15.80 -5.37
N GLU A 176 17.90 14.72 -6.15
CA GLU A 176 17.77 14.79 -7.60
C GLU A 176 16.43 15.39 -8.04
N LEU A 177 15.34 14.95 -7.39
CA LEU A 177 13.99 15.48 -7.65
C LEU A 177 13.89 16.97 -7.31
N GLU A 178 14.57 17.46 -6.27
CA GLU A 178 14.60 18.88 -5.95
C GLU A 178 15.19 19.72 -7.11
N VAL A 179 16.24 19.22 -7.75
CA VAL A 179 16.83 19.88 -8.92
C VAL A 179 15.85 19.88 -10.11
N LEU A 180 15.19 18.74 -10.36
CA LEU A 180 14.24 18.61 -11.48
C LEU A 180 13.01 19.51 -11.28
N VAL A 181 12.46 19.54 -10.06
CA VAL A 181 11.33 20.39 -9.69
C VAL A 181 11.68 21.86 -9.89
N ASN A 182 12.82 22.32 -9.39
CA ASN A 182 13.24 23.72 -9.55
C ASN A 182 13.33 24.10 -11.04
N LYS A 183 13.92 23.25 -11.89
CA LYS A 183 13.99 23.48 -13.34
C LYS A 183 12.62 23.52 -14.00
N ALA A 184 11.70 22.63 -13.59
CA ALA A 184 10.35 22.61 -14.13
C ALA A 184 9.58 23.89 -13.76
N LEU A 185 9.71 24.35 -12.51
CA LEU A 185 9.09 25.58 -12.02
C LEU A 185 9.64 26.84 -12.72
N GLU A 186 10.95 26.92 -12.96
CA GLU A 186 11.57 28.01 -13.73
C GLU A 186 11.01 28.10 -15.15
N ARG A 187 10.82 26.95 -15.83
CA ARG A 187 10.25 26.91 -17.19
C ARG A 187 8.79 27.38 -17.25
N ILE A 188 8.02 27.08 -16.24
CA ILE A 188 6.59 27.42 -16.17
C ILE A 188 6.36 28.87 -15.71
N GLY A 189 7.39 29.54 -15.16
CA GLY A 189 7.28 30.90 -14.65
C GLY A 189 6.42 30.99 -13.38
N PHE A 190 6.65 30.13 -12.42
CA PHE A 190 5.82 29.80 -11.28
C PHE A 190 5.62 30.94 -10.23
N ASP A 191 6.25 32.08 -10.38
CA ASP A 191 6.19 33.21 -9.41
C ASP A 191 4.80 33.88 -9.25
N LYS A 192 3.80 33.46 -10.04
CA LYS A 192 2.50 34.13 -10.10
C LYS A 192 1.29 33.27 -9.75
N LEU A 193 1.48 32.12 -9.09
CA LEU A 193 0.35 31.28 -8.77
C LEU A 193 -0.45 31.83 -7.59
N ASP A 194 -1.71 32.10 -7.88
CA ASP A 194 -2.71 32.50 -6.91
C ASP A 194 -2.96 31.31 -5.95
N LYS A 195 -2.53 31.46 -4.69
CA LYS A 195 -2.60 30.41 -3.67
C LYS A 195 -3.96 30.35 -2.95
N GLU A 196 -5.03 30.76 -3.64
CA GLU A 196 -6.35 30.68 -3.05
C GLU A 196 -6.93 29.27 -3.16
N ILE A 197 -7.03 28.59 -2.01
CA ILE A 197 -7.63 27.25 -1.93
C ILE A 197 -9.12 27.39 -1.65
N PRO A 198 -10.00 27.00 -2.58
CA PRO A 198 -11.44 27.08 -2.36
C PRO A 198 -11.86 26.17 -1.20
N ASN A 199 -12.80 26.64 -0.37
CA ASN A 199 -13.39 25.87 0.74
C ASN A 199 -12.35 25.28 1.72
N ILE A 200 -11.30 26.03 2.04
CA ILE A 200 -10.17 25.57 2.84
C ILE A 200 -10.60 25.01 4.21
N ASP A 201 -11.60 25.62 4.86
CA ASP A 201 -12.06 25.16 6.16
C ASP A 201 -12.74 23.80 6.10
N SER A 202 -13.51 23.50 5.04
CA SER A 202 -14.06 22.17 4.81
C SER A 202 -12.93 21.15 4.55
N LYS A 203 -11.94 21.53 3.73
CA LYS A 203 -10.78 20.66 3.46
C LYS A 203 -9.94 20.37 4.71
N ILE A 204 -9.86 21.30 5.65
CA ILE A 204 -9.20 21.08 6.95
C ILE A 204 -9.93 19.97 7.72
N VAL A 205 -11.26 20.05 7.82
CA VAL A 205 -12.06 19.03 8.51
C VAL A 205 -11.93 17.67 7.84
N ASP A 206 -12.01 17.62 6.51
CA ASP A 206 -11.86 16.37 5.76
C ASP A 206 -10.48 15.74 5.99
N LEU A 207 -9.45 16.55 6.03
CA LEU A 207 -8.07 16.11 6.25
C LEU A 207 -7.83 15.63 7.69
N GLU A 208 -8.42 16.27 8.68
CA GLU A 208 -8.40 15.82 10.07
C GLU A 208 -9.08 14.45 10.22
N ASN A 209 -10.24 14.26 9.61
CA ASN A 209 -10.95 12.99 9.56
C ASN A 209 -10.14 11.90 8.83
N GLU A 210 -9.47 12.23 7.72
CA GLU A 210 -8.61 11.31 7.00
C GLU A 210 -7.42 10.86 7.85
N ILE A 211 -6.75 11.80 8.52
CA ILE A 211 -5.64 11.51 9.44
C ILE A 211 -6.09 10.54 10.53
N GLU A 212 -7.24 10.83 11.17
CA GLU A 212 -7.78 9.97 12.22
C GLU A 212 -8.11 8.56 11.68
N ARG A 213 -8.70 8.47 10.49
CA ARG A 213 -8.98 7.19 9.85
C ARG A 213 -7.72 6.38 9.58
N ILE A 214 -6.65 7.01 9.03
CA ILE A 214 -5.38 6.33 8.77
C ILE A 214 -4.80 5.78 10.08
N MET A 215 -4.82 6.57 11.16
CA MET A 215 -4.26 6.18 12.45
C MET A 215 -5.03 5.03 13.14
N ARG A 216 -6.29 4.81 12.76
CA ARG A 216 -7.16 3.74 13.31
C ARG A 216 -7.23 2.49 12.46
N THR A 217 -6.58 2.46 11.31
CA THR A 217 -6.66 1.34 10.36
C THR A 217 -5.27 0.80 10.02
N ASP A 218 -5.24 -0.45 9.59
CA ASP A 218 -4.03 -1.06 9.01
C ASP A 218 -3.61 -0.27 7.75
N PRO A 219 -2.30 -0.12 7.53
CA PRO A 219 -1.19 -0.72 8.29
C PRO A 219 -0.65 0.14 9.46
N TYR A 220 -1.25 1.30 9.78
CA TYR A 220 -0.74 2.15 10.85
C TYR A 220 -0.84 1.47 12.23
N THR A 221 -1.91 0.71 12.45
CA THR A 221 -2.17 -0.03 13.70
C THR A 221 -1.20 -1.19 13.94
N TYR A 222 -0.46 -1.62 12.92
CA TYR A 222 0.60 -2.65 13.10
C TYR A 222 1.67 -2.23 14.10
N LYS A 223 1.85 -0.92 14.31
CA LYS A 223 2.71 -0.43 15.36
C LYS A 223 2.38 -1.04 16.73
N LEU A 224 1.10 -1.07 17.09
CA LEU A 224 0.67 -1.57 18.39
C LEU A 224 1.02 -3.05 18.58
N LEU A 225 0.91 -3.83 17.50
CA LEU A 225 1.28 -5.24 17.50
C LEU A 225 2.81 -5.41 17.56
N LEU A 226 3.56 -4.61 16.77
CA LEU A 226 5.02 -4.74 16.67
C LEU A 226 5.74 -4.24 17.94
N ASP A 227 5.18 -3.27 18.65
CA ASP A 227 5.73 -2.71 19.89
C ASP A 227 5.49 -3.65 21.11
N ASP A 228 4.62 -4.68 20.97
CA ASP A 228 4.27 -5.64 22.02
C ASP A 228 4.84 -7.04 21.71
N PRO A 229 5.90 -7.49 22.40
CA PRO A 229 6.50 -8.80 22.16
C PRO A 229 5.52 -9.98 22.35
N ASP A 230 4.58 -9.88 23.28
CA ASP A 230 3.60 -10.94 23.53
C ASP A 230 2.60 -11.01 22.36
N ALA A 231 2.15 -9.88 21.86
CA ALA A 231 1.28 -9.80 20.67
C ALA A 231 2.00 -10.31 19.41
N VAL A 232 3.30 -10.03 19.25
CA VAL A 232 4.11 -10.58 18.15
C VAL A 232 4.15 -12.11 18.23
N GLU A 233 4.40 -12.68 19.42
CA GLU A 233 4.46 -14.13 19.56
C GLU A 233 3.08 -14.79 19.39
N GLU A 234 2.01 -14.15 19.89
CA GLU A 234 0.64 -14.60 19.66
C GLU A 234 0.30 -14.65 18.17
N LYS A 235 0.64 -13.59 17.43
CA LYS A 235 0.44 -13.55 15.96
C LYS A 235 1.24 -14.64 15.25
N ARG A 236 2.50 -14.86 15.67
CA ARG A 236 3.36 -15.90 15.10
C ARG A 236 2.76 -17.29 15.35
N ASN A 237 2.24 -17.55 16.56
CA ASN A 237 1.60 -18.81 16.91
C ASN A 237 0.29 -19.01 16.13
N SER A 238 -0.53 -17.97 16.00
CA SER A 238 -1.74 -18.02 15.17
C SER A 238 -1.43 -18.40 13.72
N LEU A 239 -0.39 -17.86 13.11
CA LEU A 239 0.04 -18.23 11.74
C LEU A 239 0.55 -19.69 11.66
N LYS A 240 1.27 -20.17 12.68
CA LYS A 240 1.71 -21.57 12.75
C LYS A 240 0.53 -22.53 12.88
N GLU A 241 -0.47 -22.18 13.68
CA GLU A 241 -1.70 -22.96 13.82
C GLU A 241 -2.51 -22.98 12.51
N GLU A 242 -2.60 -21.85 11.82
CA GLU A 242 -3.24 -21.78 10.51
C GLU A 242 -2.50 -22.66 9.49
N LEU A 243 -1.16 -22.60 9.45
CA LEU A 243 -0.35 -23.46 8.59
C LEU A 243 -0.64 -24.93 8.86
N LYS A 244 -0.61 -25.35 10.12
CA LYS A 244 -0.91 -26.71 10.54
C LYS A 244 -2.31 -27.16 10.13
N SER A 245 -3.30 -26.30 10.27
CA SER A 245 -4.67 -26.58 9.82
C SER A 245 -4.74 -26.84 8.31
N TYR A 246 -4.03 -26.07 7.50
CA TYR A 246 -3.94 -26.32 6.06
C TYR A 246 -3.13 -27.58 5.72
N GLU A 247 -2.11 -27.94 6.48
CA GLU A 247 -1.37 -29.19 6.33
C GLU A 247 -2.26 -30.41 6.57
N GLU A 248 -3.02 -30.39 7.66
CA GLU A 248 -4.00 -31.44 7.99
C GLU A 248 -5.09 -31.54 6.91
N TYR A 249 -5.60 -30.41 6.45
CA TYR A 249 -6.60 -30.39 5.37
C TYR A 249 -6.01 -30.87 4.03
N SER A 250 -4.79 -30.50 3.71
CA SER A 250 -4.09 -30.99 2.52
C SER A 250 -3.93 -32.51 2.53
N PHE A 251 -3.64 -33.09 3.70
CA PHE A 251 -3.56 -34.54 3.89
C PHE A 251 -4.91 -35.22 3.64
N GLN A 252 -6.00 -34.69 4.19
CA GLN A 252 -7.36 -35.22 3.96
C GLN A 252 -7.75 -35.17 2.47
N LEU A 253 -7.43 -34.09 1.79
CA LEU A 253 -7.67 -33.96 0.35
C LEU A 253 -6.86 -34.96 -0.47
N GLU A 254 -5.62 -35.26 -0.05
CA GLU A 254 -4.78 -36.26 -0.68
C GLU A 254 -5.39 -37.69 -0.54
N GLU A 255 -5.88 -38.06 0.64
CA GLU A 255 -6.57 -39.32 0.86
C GLU A 255 -7.83 -39.45 -0.04
N ILE A 256 -8.61 -38.38 -0.13
CA ILE A 256 -9.81 -38.34 -1.01
C ILE A 256 -9.38 -38.55 -2.47
N LEU A 257 -8.33 -37.86 -2.90
CA LEU A 257 -7.82 -37.95 -4.27
C LEU A 257 -7.33 -39.36 -4.58
N GLN A 258 -6.55 -39.98 -3.69
CA GLN A 258 -6.06 -41.35 -3.84
C GLN A 258 -7.21 -42.37 -3.89
N ASN A 259 -8.23 -42.24 -3.04
CA ASN A 259 -9.42 -43.06 -3.05
C ASN A 259 -10.22 -42.91 -4.35
N LEU A 260 -10.31 -41.69 -4.87
CA LEU A 260 -11.02 -41.40 -6.13
C LEU A 260 -10.29 -42.01 -7.33
N LEU A 261 -8.97 -41.92 -7.37
CA LEU A 261 -8.11 -42.45 -8.44
C LEU A 261 -7.94 -43.96 -8.35
N GLY A 262 -7.94 -44.53 -7.12
CA GLY A 262 -7.82 -45.98 -6.89
C GLY A 262 -9.13 -46.74 -7.20
N LYS A 263 -10.27 -46.10 -7.19
CA LYS A 263 -11.58 -46.74 -7.45
C LYS A 263 -11.99 -46.84 -8.93
N GLY A 264 -11.20 -46.33 -9.82
CA GLY A 264 -11.47 -46.57 -11.23
C GLY A 264 -11.08 -45.40 -12.13
N ALA A 265 -10.33 -45.69 -13.10
CA ALA A 265 -10.11 -44.98 -14.35
C ALA A 265 -8.81 -44.19 -14.56
N TYR A 266 -7.71 -44.54 -13.85
CA TYR A 266 -6.42 -44.34 -14.45
C TYR A 266 -6.04 -45.61 -15.24
N GLY A 267 -6.17 -45.55 -16.57
CA GLY A 267 -5.52 -46.51 -17.46
C GLY A 267 -4.04 -46.51 -17.12
N LYS A 268 -3.44 -47.72 -16.97
CA LYS A 268 -2.08 -47.97 -16.56
C LYS A 268 -1.05 -47.14 -17.36
N GLY A 269 -0.82 -45.91 -16.92
CA GLY A 269 0.28 -45.07 -17.34
C GLY A 269 1.05 -44.63 -16.11
N LYS A 270 2.25 -45.17 -15.91
CA LYS A 270 3.16 -44.78 -14.84
C LYS A 270 3.58 -43.33 -15.04
N GLY A 271 2.91 -42.40 -14.37
CA GLY A 271 3.35 -41.01 -14.25
C GLY A 271 3.19 -40.54 -12.80
N LYS A 272 4.28 -40.25 -12.13
CA LYS A 272 4.29 -39.58 -10.83
C LYS A 272 3.69 -38.19 -11.03
N ILE A 273 2.55 -37.92 -10.37
CA ILE A 273 2.02 -36.56 -10.25
C ILE A 273 2.86 -35.83 -9.20
N CYS A 274 3.69 -34.90 -9.64
CA CYS A 274 4.41 -33.93 -8.78
C CYS A 274 3.58 -32.67 -8.62
#